data_da72210ed77bee2a6b4e8ebebff7aebb
#
_entry.id   da72210ed77bee2a6b4e8ebebff7aebb
#
_cell.length_a   1.000
_cell.length_b   1.000
_cell.length_c   1.000
_cell.angle_alpha   90.00
_cell.angle_beta   90.00
_cell.angle_gamma   90.00
#
_symmetry.space_group_name_H-M   'P 1'
#
loop_
_entity.id
_entity.type
_entity.pdbx_description
1 polymer ?
#
loop_
_entity_poly.entity_id
_entity_poly.type
_entity_poly.pdbx_seq_one_letter_code
_entity_poly.pdbx_strand_id
1 'polypeptide(L)'
;MKSKLILISLSILIFSCKQGKENEKAVEKNNCVIITLSENSQMYKEEEAVCFIVSLLADDNVTKDKVKIILEHEFEYMDKLGLVSDSKPSVSPEPVVIDMDKLTESIFNAKVLDLSREQIRLVLDSETDYLKFIGLAE
;
A
#
# COMPACT_ATOMS: atom_id res chain seq x y z
N MET A 1 37.48 -32.23 -62.24
CA MET A 1 37.16 -30.99 -61.53
C MET A 1 36.04 -31.29 -60.54
N LYS A 2 36.31 -31.31 -59.23
CA LYS A 2 35.35 -31.67 -58.18
C LYS A 2 34.80 -30.35 -57.56
N SER A 3 33.54 -30.04 -57.87
CA SER A 3 32.86 -28.93 -57.27
C SER A 3 32.42 -29.26 -55.83
N LYS A 4 32.93 -28.53 -54.83
CA LYS A 4 32.51 -28.68 -53.42
C LYS A 4 31.31 -27.71 -53.20
N LEU A 5 30.15 -28.30 -52.96
CA LEU A 5 28.98 -27.55 -52.45
C LEU A 5 29.22 -27.28 -50.97
N ILE A 6 29.28 -26.05 -50.58
CA ILE A 6 29.31 -25.59 -49.17
C ILE A 6 27.84 -25.31 -48.77
N LEU A 7 27.32 -26.20 -47.93
CA LEU A 7 26.05 -26.01 -47.25
C LEU A 7 26.27 -25.03 -46.08
N ILE A 8 25.79 -23.80 -46.23
CA ILE A 8 25.72 -22.84 -45.13
C ILE A 8 24.44 -23.13 -44.34
N SER A 9 24.62 -23.77 -43.17
CA SER A 9 23.59 -23.98 -42.20
C SER A 9 23.28 -22.64 -41.52
N LEU A 10 22.12 -22.04 -41.86
CA LEU A 10 21.63 -20.82 -41.23
C LEU A 10 20.91 -21.20 -39.93
N SER A 11 21.64 -21.16 -38.82
CA SER A 11 21.09 -21.35 -37.47
C SER A 11 20.30 -20.10 -37.09
N ILE A 12 18.98 -20.15 -37.20
CA ILE A 12 18.07 -19.14 -36.69
C ILE A 12 18.03 -19.29 -35.16
N LEU A 13 18.76 -18.45 -34.45
CA LEU A 13 18.62 -18.27 -33.00
C LEU A 13 17.30 -17.53 -32.75
N ILE A 14 16.26 -18.28 -32.39
CA ILE A 14 15.02 -17.71 -31.85
C ILE A 14 15.35 -17.22 -30.44
N PHE A 15 15.66 -15.92 -30.33
CA PHE A 15 15.64 -15.21 -29.05
C PHE A 15 14.19 -15.14 -28.59
N SER A 16 13.79 -16.12 -27.78
CA SER A 16 12.52 -16.04 -27.07
C SER A 16 12.65 -14.97 -25.99
N CYS A 17 12.22 -13.77 -26.30
CA CYS A 17 12.02 -12.70 -25.32
C CYS A 17 10.93 -13.14 -24.32
N LYS A 18 11.34 -13.67 -23.17
CA LYS A 18 10.51 -13.75 -21.97
C LYS A 18 10.42 -12.36 -21.32
N GLN A 19 9.74 -11.42 -21.97
CA GLN A 19 9.48 -10.07 -21.45
C GLN A 19 8.01 -9.82 -21.09
N GLY A 20 7.20 -10.88 -20.89
CA GLY A 20 5.75 -10.71 -20.66
C GLY A 20 5.26 -10.77 -19.21
N LYS A 21 6.08 -11.18 -18.23
CA LYS A 21 5.57 -11.42 -16.87
C LYS A 21 6.02 -10.43 -15.80
N GLU A 22 7.11 -9.70 -15.99
CA GLU A 22 7.54 -8.67 -15.04
C GLU A 22 6.77 -7.35 -15.20
N ASN A 23 6.36 -7.02 -16.43
CA ASN A 23 5.60 -5.80 -16.68
C ASN A 23 4.13 -5.85 -16.20
N GLU A 24 3.50 -7.02 -16.17
CA GLU A 24 2.12 -7.14 -15.62
C GLU A 24 2.09 -6.94 -14.11
N LYS A 25 3.06 -7.44 -13.35
CA LYS A 25 3.16 -7.17 -11.91
C LYS A 25 3.46 -5.71 -11.58
N ALA A 26 4.27 -5.03 -12.37
CA ALA A 26 4.58 -3.62 -12.19
C ALA A 26 3.39 -2.71 -12.54
N VAL A 27 2.56 -3.09 -13.53
CA VAL A 27 1.36 -2.34 -13.91
C VAL A 27 0.24 -2.51 -12.87
N GLU A 28 0.08 -3.70 -12.29
CA GLU A 28 -0.91 -3.93 -11.23
C GLU A 28 -0.55 -3.17 -9.94
N LYS A 29 0.72 -3.00 -9.66
CA LYS A 29 1.24 -2.25 -8.51
C LYS A 29 1.06 -0.73 -8.65
N ASN A 30 1.08 -0.21 -9.87
CA ASN A 30 1.01 1.23 -10.19
C ASN A 30 -0.38 1.70 -10.64
N ASN A 31 -1.46 0.95 -10.39
CA ASN A 31 -2.83 1.38 -10.69
C ASN A 31 -3.28 2.65 -9.92
N CYS A 32 -2.37 3.26 -9.14
CA CYS A 32 -2.56 4.55 -8.50
C CYS A 32 -2.27 5.76 -9.42
N VAL A 33 -1.73 5.55 -10.62
CA VAL A 33 -1.30 6.64 -11.53
C VAL A 33 -2.47 7.51 -12.02
N ILE A 34 -3.71 7.06 -11.86
CA ILE A 34 -4.91 7.75 -12.36
C ILE A 34 -5.65 8.54 -11.26
N ILE A 35 -5.22 8.42 -10.00
CA ILE A 35 -5.89 9.12 -8.91
C ILE A 35 -5.29 10.52 -8.76
N THR A 36 -6.12 11.53 -9.01
CA THR A 36 -5.76 12.91 -8.71
C THR A 36 -5.88 13.12 -7.21
N LEU A 37 -4.76 13.33 -6.54
CA LEU A 37 -4.73 13.65 -5.13
C LEU A 37 -5.31 15.05 -4.89
N SER A 38 -6.19 15.17 -3.90
CA SER A 38 -6.92 16.42 -3.61
C SER A 38 -6.33 17.09 -2.38
N GLU A 39 -5.25 17.86 -2.55
CA GLU A 39 -4.65 18.63 -1.46
C GLU A 39 -5.67 19.56 -0.80
N ASN A 40 -5.65 19.65 0.54
CA ASN A 40 -6.54 20.47 1.34
C ASN A 40 -8.05 20.23 1.09
N SER A 41 -8.41 19.03 0.63
CA SER A 41 -9.82 18.67 0.34
C SER A 41 -10.69 18.60 1.59
N GLN A 42 -10.10 18.41 2.75
CA GLN A 42 -10.78 18.15 4.04
C GLN A 42 -11.77 16.98 3.98
N MET A 43 -11.53 16.04 3.06
CA MET A 43 -12.36 14.86 2.85
C MET A 43 -11.47 13.63 2.74
N TYR A 44 -11.61 12.70 3.68
CA TYR A 44 -10.94 11.40 3.62
C TYR A 44 -11.55 10.52 2.52
N LYS A 45 -10.71 9.96 1.69
CA LYS A 45 -11.08 8.98 0.66
C LYS A 45 -10.13 7.81 0.73
N GLU A 46 -10.64 6.64 1.10
CA GLU A 46 -9.85 5.44 1.32
C GLU A 46 -8.95 5.08 0.11
N GLU A 47 -9.51 5.04 -1.10
CA GLU A 47 -8.74 4.73 -2.31
C GLU A 47 -7.61 5.73 -2.58
N GLU A 48 -7.84 6.99 -2.25
CA GLU A 48 -6.85 8.06 -2.38
C GLU A 48 -5.75 7.90 -1.32
N ALA A 49 -6.13 7.61 -0.07
CA ALA A 49 -5.22 7.30 1.03
C ALA A 49 -4.32 6.11 0.71
N VAL A 50 -4.92 4.99 0.28
CA VAL A 50 -4.20 3.77 -0.11
C VAL A 50 -3.18 4.07 -1.21
N CYS A 51 -3.57 4.81 -2.24
CA CYS A 51 -2.66 5.16 -3.32
C CYS A 51 -1.55 6.13 -2.89
N PHE A 52 -1.86 7.08 -2.02
CA PHE A 52 -0.88 7.99 -1.44
C PHE A 52 0.19 7.19 -0.67
N ILE A 53 -0.24 6.31 0.24
CA ILE A 53 0.64 5.49 1.09
C ILE A 53 1.54 4.58 0.24
N VAL A 54 0.98 3.80 -0.69
CA VAL A 54 1.75 2.89 -1.55
C VAL A 54 2.77 3.65 -2.41
N SER A 55 2.40 4.84 -2.89
CA SER A 55 3.30 5.67 -3.70
C SER A 55 4.42 6.29 -2.86
N LEU A 56 4.11 6.69 -1.63
CA LEU A 56 5.07 7.29 -0.71
C LEU A 56 6.12 6.26 -0.25
N LEU A 57 5.68 5.07 0.14
CA LEU A 57 6.58 4.04 0.67
C LEU A 57 7.42 3.37 -0.40
N ALA A 58 6.90 3.24 -1.62
CA ALA A 58 7.57 2.59 -2.76
C ALA A 58 8.19 1.20 -2.43
N ASP A 59 7.63 0.49 -1.42
CA ASP A 59 8.04 -0.82 -0.96
C ASP A 59 7.24 -1.90 -1.69
N ASP A 60 7.96 -2.84 -2.32
CA ASP A 60 7.35 -3.92 -3.09
C ASP A 60 6.50 -4.88 -2.24
N ASN A 61 6.78 -4.99 -0.97
CA ASN A 61 6.01 -5.80 -0.03
C ASN A 61 4.73 -5.12 0.47
N VAL A 62 4.67 -3.79 0.43
CA VAL A 62 3.51 -3.01 0.85
C VAL A 62 2.58 -2.80 -0.33
N THR A 63 1.63 -3.71 -0.51
CA THR A 63 0.64 -3.64 -1.58
C THR A 63 -0.61 -2.89 -1.15
N LYS A 64 -1.45 -2.47 -2.10
CA LYS A 64 -2.75 -1.83 -1.84
C LYS A 64 -3.63 -2.66 -0.90
N ASP A 65 -3.73 -3.96 -1.14
CA ASP A 65 -4.57 -4.84 -0.32
C ASP A 65 -4.07 -4.92 1.11
N LYS A 66 -2.75 -4.97 1.31
CA LYS A 66 -2.15 -4.96 2.65
C LYS A 66 -2.37 -3.63 3.36
N VAL A 67 -2.27 -2.51 2.65
CA VAL A 67 -2.60 -1.18 3.21
C VAL A 67 -4.05 -1.12 3.64
N LYS A 68 -5.00 -1.55 2.80
CA LYS A 68 -6.43 -1.60 3.16
C LYS A 68 -6.68 -2.41 4.43
N ILE A 69 -6.08 -3.58 4.55
CA ILE A 69 -6.20 -4.42 5.76
C ILE A 69 -5.65 -3.69 7.00
N ILE A 70 -4.55 -2.95 6.88
CA ILE A 70 -4.00 -2.18 8.00
C ILE A 70 -4.97 -1.06 8.41
N LEU A 71 -5.50 -0.29 7.46
CA LEU A 71 -6.45 0.80 7.72
C LEU A 71 -7.78 0.27 8.32
N GLU A 72 -8.24 -0.91 7.89
CA GLU A 72 -9.40 -1.57 8.48
C GLU A 72 -9.15 -1.97 9.94
N HIS A 73 -7.99 -2.53 10.25
CA HIS A 73 -7.60 -2.85 11.63
C HIS A 73 -7.44 -1.60 12.51
N GLU A 74 -6.92 -0.51 11.95
CA GLU A 74 -6.84 0.78 12.64
C GLU A 74 -8.24 1.29 12.98
N PHE A 75 -9.15 1.28 12.00
CA PHE A 75 -10.55 1.68 12.22
C PHE A 75 -11.21 0.84 13.31
N GLU A 76 -11.06 -0.49 13.27
CA GLU A 76 -11.58 -1.37 14.32
C GLU A 76 -10.96 -1.09 15.71
N TYR A 77 -9.69 -0.74 15.75
CA TYR A 77 -9.02 -0.37 16.99
C TYR A 77 -9.59 0.94 17.56
N MET A 78 -9.80 1.93 16.72
CA MET A 78 -10.43 3.20 17.11
C MET A 78 -11.88 3.02 17.55
N ASP A 79 -12.63 2.14 16.88
CA ASP A 79 -14.02 1.82 17.27
C ASP A 79 -14.08 1.17 18.65
N LYS A 80 -13.17 0.23 18.96
CA LYS A 80 -13.04 -0.38 20.30
C LYS A 80 -12.70 0.64 21.40
N LEU A 81 -12.02 1.73 21.06
CA LEU A 81 -11.74 2.85 21.95
C LEU A 81 -12.91 3.85 22.03
N GLY A 82 -13.98 3.65 21.26
CA GLY A 82 -15.15 4.55 21.22
C GLY A 82 -14.90 5.87 20.49
N LEU A 83 -13.88 5.93 19.61
CA LEU A 83 -13.48 7.16 18.91
C LEU A 83 -14.27 7.39 17.62
N VAL A 84 -14.82 6.35 17.01
CA VAL A 84 -15.47 6.41 15.68
C VAL A 84 -16.94 5.97 15.69
N SER A 85 -17.48 5.47 16.80
CA SER A 85 -18.88 5.07 16.84
C SER A 85 -19.80 6.25 17.16
N ASP A 86 -20.96 6.32 16.48
CA ASP A 86 -22.06 7.27 16.77
C ASP A 86 -22.72 7.03 18.15
N SER A 87 -22.32 5.98 18.85
CA SER A 87 -22.71 5.72 20.24
C SER A 87 -22.09 6.80 21.11
N LYS A 88 -22.95 7.60 21.75
CA LYS A 88 -22.65 8.72 22.64
C LYS A 88 -21.25 8.65 23.23
N PRO A 89 -20.42 9.69 23.02
CA PRO A 89 -19.11 9.71 23.61
C PRO A 89 -19.25 9.42 25.10
N SER A 90 -18.64 8.37 25.59
CA SER A 90 -18.41 8.21 27.02
C SER A 90 -17.61 9.45 27.39
N VAL A 91 -18.21 10.33 28.19
CA VAL A 91 -17.67 11.64 28.59
C VAL A 91 -16.41 11.37 29.39
N SER A 92 -15.30 11.12 28.72
CA SER A 92 -13.98 11.26 29.29
C SER A 92 -13.54 12.68 28.97
N PRO A 93 -13.25 13.52 29.97
CA PRO A 93 -12.81 14.88 29.74
C PRO A 93 -11.39 14.97 29.16
N GLU A 94 -10.70 13.85 28.99
CA GLU A 94 -9.33 13.82 28.47
C GLU A 94 -9.33 13.38 26.99
N PRO A 95 -8.52 14.05 26.15
CA PRO A 95 -8.36 13.62 24.76
C PRO A 95 -7.76 12.20 24.73
N VAL A 96 -8.44 11.30 24.06
CA VAL A 96 -7.92 9.93 23.85
C VAL A 96 -6.80 10.03 22.80
N VAL A 97 -5.59 9.69 23.22
CA VAL A 97 -4.44 9.62 22.32
C VAL A 97 -4.28 8.16 21.89
N ILE A 98 -4.22 7.94 20.58
CA ILE A 98 -3.95 6.61 20.03
C ILE A 98 -2.47 6.26 20.28
N ASP A 99 -2.26 5.16 20.99
CA ASP A 99 -0.93 4.58 21.19
C ASP A 99 -0.54 3.78 19.94
N MET A 100 0.24 4.42 19.08
CA MET A 100 0.66 3.85 17.79
C MET A 100 1.50 2.58 17.94
N ASP A 101 2.21 2.41 19.05
CA ASP A 101 3.00 1.20 19.30
C ASP A 101 2.06 0.03 19.64
N LYS A 102 1.04 0.26 20.46
CA LYS A 102 0.01 -0.76 20.75
C LYS A 102 -0.80 -1.11 19.52
N LEU A 103 -1.16 -0.14 18.70
CA LEU A 103 -1.86 -0.37 17.44
C LEU A 103 -1.01 -1.24 16.50
N THR A 104 0.26 -0.86 16.29
CA THR A 104 1.20 -1.63 15.48
C THR A 104 1.34 -3.07 15.97
N GLU A 105 1.51 -3.28 17.28
CA GLU A 105 1.58 -4.62 17.88
C GLU A 105 0.26 -5.40 17.72
N SER A 106 -0.88 -4.74 17.82
CA SER A 106 -2.19 -5.38 17.62
C SER A 106 -2.32 -5.93 16.20
N ILE A 107 -1.96 -5.13 15.19
CA ILE A 107 -2.00 -5.53 13.78
C ILE A 107 -1.00 -6.64 13.50
N PHE A 108 0.24 -6.50 13.98
CA PHE A 108 1.28 -7.51 13.79
C PHE A 108 0.91 -8.87 14.41
N ASN A 109 0.32 -8.85 15.61
CA ASN A 109 -0.05 -10.07 16.33
C ASN A 109 -1.31 -10.74 15.75
N ALA A 110 -2.13 -10.04 14.99
CA ALA A 110 -3.24 -10.65 14.27
C ALA A 110 -2.78 -11.64 13.19
N LYS A 111 -1.51 -11.57 12.75
CA LYS A 111 -0.87 -12.48 11.77
C LYS A 111 -1.65 -12.62 10.45
N VAL A 112 -2.41 -11.61 10.08
CA VAL A 112 -3.16 -11.56 8.82
C VAL A 112 -2.32 -11.07 7.65
N LEU A 113 -1.12 -10.51 7.95
CA LEU A 113 -0.20 -9.93 6.98
C LEU A 113 1.21 -10.47 7.18
N ASP A 114 1.92 -10.67 6.07
CA ASP A 114 3.36 -11.00 6.03
C ASP A 114 4.23 -9.73 5.99
N LEU A 115 3.95 -8.78 6.88
CA LEU A 115 4.67 -7.53 7.03
C LEU A 115 5.40 -7.49 8.38
N SER A 116 6.54 -6.79 8.40
CA SER A 116 7.24 -6.48 9.64
C SER A 116 6.50 -5.39 10.44
N ARG A 117 6.80 -5.27 11.74
CA ARG A 117 6.29 -4.17 12.58
C ARG A 117 6.66 -2.81 12.00
N GLU A 118 7.88 -2.69 11.49
CA GLU A 118 8.38 -1.46 10.87
C GLU A 118 7.56 -1.09 9.63
N GLN A 119 7.26 -2.05 8.75
CA GLN A 119 6.42 -1.81 7.57
C GLN A 119 4.99 -1.41 7.96
N ILE A 120 4.39 -2.07 8.96
CA ILE A 120 3.07 -1.69 9.48
C ILE A 120 3.11 -0.26 10.03
N ARG A 121 4.12 0.07 10.83
CA ARG A 121 4.27 1.41 11.40
C ARG A 121 4.43 2.47 10.31
N LEU A 122 5.23 2.20 9.28
CA LEU A 122 5.40 3.13 8.15
C LEU A 122 4.10 3.37 7.39
N VAL A 123 3.22 2.37 7.26
CA VAL A 123 1.89 2.55 6.66
C VAL A 123 1.05 3.51 7.51
N LEU A 124 0.99 3.32 8.82
CA LEU A 124 0.22 4.16 9.75
C LEU A 124 0.76 5.60 9.80
N ASP A 125 2.08 5.77 9.82
CA ASP A 125 2.71 7.09 9.77
C ASP A 125 2.42 7.78 8.43
N SER A 126 2.41 7.03 7.32
CA SER A 126 2.08 7.57 5.99
C SER A 126 0.59 7.95 5.86
N GLU A 127 -0.32 7.30 6.58
CA GLU A 127 -1.71 7.74 6.66
C GLU A 127 -1.81 9.09 7.39
N THR A 128 -1.07 9.27 8.47
CA THR A 128 -0.97 10.57 9.15
C THR A 128 -0.49 11.67 8.18
N ASP A 129 0.48 11.37 7.33
CA ASP A 129 0.95 12.29 6.30
C ASP A 129 -0.14 12.58 5.24
N TYR A 130 -0.94 11.58 4.87
CA TYR A 130 -2.10 11.78 4.02
C TYR A 130 -3.15 12.68 4.66
N LEU A 131 -3.46 12.47 5.95
CA LEU A 131 -4.40 13.32 6.69
C LEU A 131 -3.93 14.78 6.75
N LYS A 132 -2.62 15.03 6.91
CA LYS A 132 -2.03 16.38 6.82
C LYS A 132 -2.16 16.94 5.40
N PHE A 133 -1.87 16.14 4.38
CA PHE A 133 -1.98 16.53 2.98
C PHE A 133 -3.39 17.01 2.61
N ILE A 134 -4.43 16.33 3.10
CA ILE A 134 -5.82 16.72 2.86
C ILE A 134 -6.35 17.77 3.86
N GLY A 135 -5.55 18.20 4.84
CA GLY A 135 -5.89 19.25 5.81
C GLY A 135 -6.78 18.78 6.96
N LEU A 136 -6.79 17.48 7.28
CA LEU A 136 -7.53 16.91 8.43
C LEU A 136 -6.66 16.71 9.67
N ALA A 137 -5.34 16.84 9.56
CA ALA A 137 -4.40 16.82 10.67
C ALA A 137 -3.40 17.97 10.56
N GLU A 138 -2.76 18.34 11.70
CA GLU A 138 -1.70 19.37 11.81
C GLU A 138 -0.29 18.76 11.74
#